data_3cab9dd47022c2575fb1ffd2fbbad5c0
#
_entry.id   3cab9dd47022c2575fb1ffd2fbbad5c0
#
_cell.length_a   1.000
_cell.length_b   1.000
_cell.length_c   1.000
_cell.angle_alpha   90.00
_cell.angle_beta   90.00
_cell.angle_gamma   90.00
#
_symmetry.space_group_name_H-M   'P 1'
#
loop_
_entity.id
_entity.type
_entity.pdbx_description
1 polymer ?
#
loop_
_entity_poly.entity_id
_entity_poly.type
_entity_poly.pdbx_seq_one_letter_code
_entity_poly.pdbx_strand_id
1 'polypeptide(L)'
;MKENQGKEGGSCNPSSKTGPGTLRALAIAVVAGATIVTSTGCAPVTDAVKGVFIDEGFPALPTPEIATYVVDLSGSTYPLQQLQALGSGIEEYVSGSSLGDPFSNPKVAPKSLSIQFITENSANGGRISLVSAKTGMELHDWAANKTPNLDQAKQLWRGFKNARTELAGTQVEDLAGCQVRALELFGQQGLSQAELKQPAKAICSDIVRTQNALLQLSEFVSNPGVPLGSDVYGAIDMAVSNLQRAEMQFPMSQKTLVIASDLIDQSPERSFVSRIKTSNSNQDVCAMAKQDLIADYGKGMPFQDLFVVLVGQANSKADTQLLNKVRKYWTCYFQAAGAEIIQTTDLNNY
;
A
#
# COMPACT_ATOMS: atom_id res chain seq x y z
N MET A 1 -29.43 -52.19 -29.54
CA MET A 1 -30.01 -52.02 -28.20
C MET A 1 -29.28 -50.88 -27.58
N LYS A 2 -29.91 -49.75 -27.61
CA LYS A 2 -30.52 -48.93 -26.55
C LYS A 2 -29.44 -48.23 -25.72
N GLU A 3 -29.25 -46.93 -25.91
CA GLU A 3 -29.95 -45.80 -25.23
C GLU A 3 -29.28 -45.51 -23.89
N ASN A 4 -28.97 -44.31 -23.40
CA ASN A 4 -29.57 -42.96 -23.54
C ASN A 4 -28.58 -41.98 -22.89
N GLN A 5 -28.33 -40.82 -23.43
CA GLN A 5 -28.91 -39.50 -23.12
C GLN A 5 -28.61 -38.88 -21.75
N GLY A 6 -28.25 -37.62 -21.84
CA GLY A 6 -28.45 -36.54 -20.83
C GLY A 6 -27.28 -35.60 -20.77
N LYS A 7 -27.13 -34.53 -21.56
CA LYS A 7 -27.71 -33.17 -21.45
C LYS A 7 -27.82 -32.69 -20.01
N GLU A 8 -27.09 -31.63 -19.67
CA GLU A 8 -27.61 -30.28 -19.74
C GLU A 8 -26.52 -29.26 -19.47
N GLY A 9 -26.41 -28.30 -20.40
CA GLY A 9 -25.64 -27.11 -20.23
C GLY A 9 -26.44 -26.06 -19.45
N GLY A 10 -25.91 -25.58 -18.36
CA GLY A 10 -26.44 -24.43 -17.63
C GLY A 10 -25.69 -23.16 -18.01
N SER A 11 -26.29 -22.37 -18.92
CA SER A 11 -25.88 -21.00 -19.21
C SER A 11 -26.34 -20.12 -18.07
N CYS A 12 -25.39 -19.55 -17.29
CA CYS A 12 -25.68 -18.49 -16.33
C CYS A 12 -25.39 -17.15 -16.96
N ASN A 13 -26.45 -16.41 -17.27
CA ASN A 13 -26.40 -15.02 -17.69
C ASN A 13 -26.64 -14.14 -16.47
N PRO A 14 -25.72 -13.27 -16.04
CA PRO A 14 -25.99 -12.30 -14.98
C PRO A 14 -26.49 -10.98 -15.61
N SER A 15 -27.77 -10.71 -15.53
CA SER A 15 -28.27 -9.35 -15.68
C SER A 15 -28.27 -8.66 -14.33
N SER A 16 -27.35 -7.74 -14.09
CA SER A 16 -27.42 -6.82 -12.96
C SER A 16 -27.64 -5.40 -13.45
N LYS A 17 -28.81 -4.88 -13.16
CA LYS A 17 -29.10 -3.45 -13.23
C LYS A 17 -28.51 -2.80 -11.96
N THR A 18 -27.43 -2.06 -12.11
CA THR A 18 -26.89 -1.22 -11.04
C THR A 18 -27.37 0.22 -11.21
N GLY A 19 -28.15 0.72 -10.25
CA GLY A 19 -28.54 2.12 -10.15
C GLY A 19 -27.45 3.00 -9.50
N PRO A 20 -27.52 4.33 -9.66
CA PRO A 20 -26.42 5.25 -9.31
C PRO A 20 -26.17 5.48 -7.79
N GLY A 21 -26.73 4.64 -6.93
CA GLY A 21 -26.58 4.77 -5.48
C GLY A 21 -25.48 3.90 -4.84
N THR A 22 -24.84 3.02 -5.60
CA THR A 22 -23.93 2.00 -5.06
C THR A 22 -22.46 2.44 -4.97
N LEU A 23 -22.07 3.52 -5.65
CA LEU A 23 -20.66 3.97 -5.68
C LEU A 23 -20.17 4.54 -4.35
N ARG A 24 -21.06 5.15 -3.54
CA ARG A 24 -20.66 5.65 -2.21
C ARG A 24 -20.45 4.55 -1.16
N ALA A 25 -21.12 3.42 -1.33
CA ALA A 25 -20.98 2.27 -0.42
C ALA A 25 -19.72 1.45 -0.72
N LEU A 26 -19.23 1.47 -1.97
CA LEU A 26 -18.02 0.74 -2.37
C LEU A 26 -16.74 1.43 -1.86
N ALA A 27 -16.71 2.76 -1.88
CA ALA A 27 -15.55 3.53 -1.39
C ALA A 27 -15.27 3.30 0.12
N ILE A 28 -16.35 3.14 0.90
CA ILE A 28 -16.23 2.84 2.35
C ILE A 28 -15.88 1.36 2.59
N ALA A 29 -16.25 0.45 1.69
CA ALA A 29 -15.95 -0.97 1.83
C ALA A 29 -14.50 -1.33 1.50
N VAL A 30 -13.82 -0.56 0.65
CA VAL A 30 -12.39 -0.76 0.32
C VAL A 30 -11.49 -0.43 1.51
N VAL A 31 -11.86 0.56 2.33
CA VAL A 31 -11.15 0.86 3.58
C VAL A 31 -11.47 -0.14 4.69
N ALA A 32 -12.60 -0.87 4.59
CA ALA A 32 -13.08 -1.79 5.62
C ALA A 32 -12.80 -3.28 5.33
N GLY A 33 -11.92 -3.65 4.40
CA GLY A 33 -11.47 -5.04 4.20
C GLY A 33 -12.62 -6.06 4.03
N ALA A 34 -13.69 -5.73 3.30
CA ALA A 34 -14.78 -6.67 3.08
C ALA A 34 -14.50 -7.53 1.85
N THR A 35 -13.87 -8.67 2.07
CA THR A 35 -13.84 -9.77 1.11
C THR A 35 -15.25 -10.33 0.98
N ILE A 36 -15.98 -9.95 -0.06
CA ILE A 36 -17.19 -10.69 -0.47
C ILE A 36 -16.70 -11.92 -1.22
N VAL A 37 -16.62 -13.03 -0.52
CA VAL A 37 -16.47 -14.34 -1.14
C VAL A 37 -17.83 -14.70 -1.74
N THR A 38 -18.04 -14.39 -3.00
CA THR A 38 -19.10 -15.01 -3.78
C THR A 38 -18.61 -16.39 -4.22
N SER A 39 -19.02 -17.40 -3.48
CA SER A 39 -18.83 -18.80 -3.87
C SER A 39 -19.70 -19.12 -5.08
N THR A 40 -19.12 -19.15 -6.26
CA THR A 40 -19.68 -19.90 -7.39
C THR A 40 -18.56 -20.55 -8.19
N GLY A 41 -18.45 -21.84 -8.02
CA GLY A 41 -18.04 -22.76 -9.10
C GLY A 41 -16.54 -23.05 -9.24
N CYS A 42 -16.12 -24.13 -8.60
CA CYS A 42 -15.22 -25.16 -9.16
C CYS A 42 -13.86 -24.76 -9.72
N ALA A 43 -12.92 -24.47 -8.84
CA ALA A 43 -11.59 -25.06 -8.91
C ALA A 43 -11.12 -25.34 -7.48
N PRO A 44 -10.47 -26.45 -7.17
CA PRO A 44 -9.96 -26.67 -5.82
C PRO A 44 -8.84 -25.67 -5.60
N VAL A 45 -9.07 -24.66 -4.77
CA VAL A 45 -8.00 -23.89 -4.12
C VAL A 45 -7.37 -24.87 -3.13
N THR A 46 -6.55 -25.74 -3.69
CA THR A 46 -5.85 -26.76 -2.97
C THR A 46 -4.68 -26.15 -2.23
N ASP A 47 -4.69 -26.39 -0.93
CA ASP A 47 -3.52 -26.70 -0.09
C ASP A 47 -2.47 -25.63 0.23
N ALA A 48 -2.43 -24.46 -0.37
CA ALA A 48 -1.48 -23.41 0.03
C ALA A 48 -1.89 -22.60 1.27
N VAL A 49 -3.14 -22.71 1.72
CA VAL A 49 -3.67 -22.00 2.92
C VAL A 49 -3.77 -22.94 4.13
N LYS A 50 -3.43 -24.22 4.00
CA LYS A 50 -3.53 -25.19 5.10
C LYS A 50 -2.39 -25.12 6.12
N GLY A 51 -1.51 -24.14 6.05
CA GLY A 51 -0.32 -24.06 6.90
C GLY A 51 -0.40 -23.25 8.17
N VAL A 52 -1.51 -22.55 8.47
CA VAL A 52 -1.59 -21.75 9.70
C VAL A 52 -2.98 -21.90 10.34
N PHE A 53 -3.39 -23.11 10.61
CA PHE A 53 -4.34 -23.32 11.72
C PHE A 53 -3.51 -23.40 12.99
N ILE A 54 -3.35 -22.25 13.63
CA ILE A 54 -2.94 -22.22 15.03
C ILE A 54 -4.10 -22.84 15.80
N ASP A 55 -3.78 -23.84 16.59
CA ASP A 55 -4.69 -24.65 17.38
C ASP A 55 -5.82 -23.83 18.02
N GLU A 56 -7.05 -24.32 17.88
CA GLU A 56 -8.26 -23.98 18.62
C GLU A 56 -8.44 -22.52 19.10
N GLY A 57 -8.97 -21.66 18.24
CA GLY A 57 -9.64 -20.43 18.67
C GLY A 57 -8.96 -19.10 18.40
N PHE A 58 -7.74 -19.08 17.88
CA PHE A 58 -7.10 -17.83 17.50
C PHE A 58 -7.47 -17.44 16.06
N PRO A 59 -7.88 -16.18 15.83
CA PRO A 59 -8.15 -15.71 14.47
C PRO A 59 -6.87 -15.67 13.64
N ALA A 60 -6.98 -16.05 12.38
CA ALA A 60 -5.89 -15.88 11.44
C ALA A 60 -5.57 -14.39 11.27
N LEU A 61 -4.30 -14.07 11.11
CA LEU A 61 -3.89 -12.71 10.80
C LEU A 61 -4.43 -12.31 9.42
N PRO A 62 -5.09 -11.15 9.30
CA PRO A 62 -5.56 -10.67 8.00
C PRO A 62 -4.38 -10.42 7.05
N THR A 63 -4.65 -10.54 5.78
CA THR A 63 -3.69 -10.27 4.71
C THR A 63 -3.10 -8.86 4.84
N PRO A 64 -1.79 -8.69 4.87
CA PRO A 64 -1.18 -7.37 5.04
C PRO A 64 -1.55 -6.38 3.94
N GLU A 65 -1.68 -5.12 4.32
CA GLU A 65 -1.81 -3.99 3.41
C GLU A 65 -0.43 -3.38 3.13
N ILE A 66 -0.08 -3.25 1.86
CA ILE A 66 1.21 -2.70 1.43
C ILE A 66 0.95 -1.48 0.57
N ALA A 67 1.36 -0.31 1.04
CA ALA A 67 1.26 0.94 0.31
C ALA A 67 2.65 1.47 -0.09
N THR A 68 2.73 2.00 -1.31
CA THR A 68 3.86 2.82 -1.74
C THR A 68 3.33 4.16 -2.22
N TYR A 69 3.84 5.23 -1.64
CA TYR A 69 3.56 6.59 -2.04
C TYR A 69 4.65 7.07 -2.99
N VAL A 70 4.28 7.48 -4.19
CA VAL A 70 5.15 8.13 -5.16
C VAL A 70 4.90 9.62 -5.07
N VAL A 71 5.90 10.40 -4.67
CA VAL A 71 5.76 11.82 -4.34
C VAL A 71 6.62 12.66 -5.26
N ASP A 72 6.00 13.62 -5.92
CA ASP A 72 6.67 14.55 -6.81
C ASP A 72 7.10 15.82 -6.04
N LEU A 73 8.40 16.04 -5.99
CA LEU A 73 9.00 17.23 -5.38
C LEU A 73 9.51 18.21 -6.44
N SER A 74 9.14 18.03 -7.70
CA SER A 74 9.57 18.91 -8.79
C SER A 74 8.99 20.31 -8.70
N GLY A 75 9.61 21.25 -9.40
CA GLY A 75 9.16 22.64 -9.44
C GLY A 75 7.83 22.87 -10.14
N SER A 76 7.27 21.86 -10.83
CA SER A 76 5.96 21.92 -11.48
C SER A 76 4.79 21.71 -10.51
N THR A 77 5.06 21.18 -9.32
CA THR A 77 4.07 20.92 -8.27
C THR A 77 4.21 21.87 -7.09
N TYR A 78 3.43 21.67 -6.04
CA TYR A 78 3.56 22.34 -4.75
C TYR A 78 4.00 21.33 -3.68
N PRO A 79 5.30 21.01 -3.59
CA PRO A 79 5.81 19.90 -2.78
C PRO A 79 5.39 19.95 -1.31
N LEU A 80 5.42 21.15 -0.71
CA LEU A 80 5.02 21.33 0.70
C LEU A 80 3.57 20.95 0.96
N GLN A 81 2.65 21.28 0.05
CA GLN A 81 1.23 20.92 0.21
C GLN A 81 1.02 19.42 0.05
N GLN A 82 1.74 18.79 -0.88
CA GLN A 82 1.68 17.35 -1.06
C GLN A 82 2.23 16.61 0.17
N LEU A 83 3.33 17.07 0.73
CA LEU A 83 3.92 16.49 1.93
C LEU A 83 3.09 16.71 3.19
N GLN A 84 2.45 17.87 3.32
CA GLN A 84 1.50 18.13 4.42
C GLN A 84 0.27 17.24 4.33
N ALA A 85 -0.25 17.03 3.11
CA ALA A 85 -1.36 16.10 2.89
C ALA A 85 -0.97 14.64 3.16
N LEU A 86 0.29 14.26 2.90
CA LEU A 86 0.83 12.94 3.29
C LEU A 86 1.01 12.80 4.80
N GLY A 87 1.22 13.90 5.53
CA GLY A 87 1.54 13.88 6.96
C GLY A 87 0.50 13.15 7.80
N SER A 88 -0.79 13.41 7.57
CA SER A 88 -1.88 12.74 8.30
C SER A 88 -1.95 11.24 7.99
N GLY A 89 -1.73 10.85 6.73
CA GLY A 89 -1.64 9.45 6.34
C GLY A 89 -0.45 8.74 6.98
N ILE A 90 0.71 9.41 7.03
CA ILE A 90 1.92 8.86 7.66
C ILE A 90 1.71 8.64 9.17
N GLU A 91 1.04 9.57 9.87
CA GLU A 91 0.75 9.43 11.31
C GLU A 91 -0.04 8.16 11.63
N GLU A 92 -1.03 7.80 10.81
CA GLU A 92 -1.78 6.56 10.97
C GLU A 92 -0.87 5.33 10.87
N TYR A 93 0.06 5.32 9.91
CA TYR A 93 0.98 4.21 9.72
C TYR A 93 2.06 4.13 10.81
N VAL A 94 2.49 5.25 11.36
CA VAL A 94 3.51 5.31 12.42
C VAL A 94 2.93 4.91 13.77
N SER A 95 1.62 5.06 13.99
CA SER A 95 0.93 4.69 15.22
C SER A 95 0.87 3.17 15.44
N GLY A 96 0.40 2.75 16.59
CA GLY A 96 0.19 1.33 16.92
C GLY A 96 -0.82 0.63 16.01
N SER A 97 -1.64 1.36 15.26
CA SER A 97 -2.61 0.81 14.31
C SER A 97 -1.95 0.03 13.16
N SER A 98 -0.71 0.38 12.79
CA SER A 98 0.06 -0.33 11.76
C SER A 98 0.37 -1.80 12.08
N LEU A 99 0.30 -2.20 13.35
CA LEU A 99 0.44 -3.61 13.75
C LEU A 99 -0.77 -4.47 13.37
N GLY A 100 -1.89 -3.84 12.99
CA GLY A 100 -3.18 -4.52 12.84
C GLY A 100 -3.89 -4.75 14.18
N ASP A 101 -4.99 -5.49 14.15
CA ASP A 101 -5.72 -5.87 15.37
C ASP A 101 -6.34 -7.27 15.25
N PRO A 102 -5.52 -8.30 15.08
CA PRO A 102 -6.00 -9.64 14.71
C PRO A 102 -6.86 -10.28 15.80
N PHE A 103 -6.63 -9.93 17.07
CA PHE A 103 -7.32 -10.56 18.19
C PHE A 103 -8.63 -9.88 18.59
N SER A 104 -8.78 -8.57 18.32
CA SER A 104 -10.00 -7.82 18.68
C SER A 104 -10.82 -7.45 17.43
N ASN A 105 -10.14 -7.11 16.33
CA ASN A 105 -10.75 -6.81 15.04
C ASN A 105 -9.93 -7.43 13.90
N PRO A 106 -10.18 -8.70 13.55
CA PRO A 106 -9.40 -9.41 12.55
C PRO A 106 -9.51 -8.82 11.12
N LYS A 107 -10.32 -7.78 10.91
CA LYS A 107 -10.37 -7.05 9.65
C LYS A 107 -9.30 -5.96 9.55
N VAL A 108 -8.63 -5.61 10.65
CA VAL A 108 -7.58 -4.60 10.67
C VAL A 108 -6.24 -5.28 10.42
N ALA A 109 -5.77 -5.18 9.20
CA ALA A 109 -4.53 -5.80 8.75
C ALA A 109 -3.27 -5.08 9.24
N PRO A 110 -2.15 -5.78 9.40
CA PRO A 110 -0.83 -5.15 9.52
C PRO A 110 -0.51 -4.36 8.25
N LYS A 111 0.16 -3.23 8.42
CA LYS A 111 0.42 -2.30 7.33
C LYS A 111 1.90 -2.13 7.05
N SER A 112 2.25 -2.02 5.77
CA SER A 112 3.56 -1.54 5.32
C SER A 112 3.41 -0.25 4.53
N LEU A 113 4.32 0.70 4.75
CA LEU A 113 4.37 1.95 4.01
C LEU A 113 5.78 2.26 3.56
N SER A 114 5.93 2.57 2.28
CA SER A 114 7.16 3.15 1.73
C SER A 114 6.85 4.40 0.91
N ILE A 115 7.83 5.30 0.81
CA ILE A 115 7.76 6.50 -0.01
C ILE A 115 8.86 6.42 -1.06
N GLN A 116 8.51 6.68 -2.30
CA GLN A 116 9.40 6.82 -3.45
C GLN A 116 9.29 8.25 -3.96
N PHE A 117 10.42 8.92 -4.17
CA PHE A 117 10.42 10.28 -4.70
C PHE A 117 10.59 10.29 -6.21
N ILE A 118 9.84 11.17 -6.87
CA ILE A 118 10.07 11.52 -8.26
C ILE A 118 11.21 12.54 -8.29
N THR A 119 12.29 12.20 -8.98
CA THR A 119 13.50 13.01 -9.16
C THR A 119 13.86 13.04 -10.66
N GLU A 120 14.93 13.72 -11.02
CA GLU A 120 15.46 13.73 -12.41
C GLU A 120 15.83 12.31 -12.88
N ASN A 121 16.31 11.47 -11.97
CA ASN A 121 16.58 10.06 -12.21
C ASN A 121 16.02 9.25 -11.04
N SER A 122 14.75 8.88 -11.15
CA SER A 122 14.02 8.20 -10.08
C SER A 122 14.51 6.77 -9.84
N ALA A 123 15.20 6.15 -10.77
CA ALA A 123 15.83 4.84 -10.57
C ALA A 123 16.91 4.89 -9.48
N ASN A 124 17.58 6.06 -9.33
CA ASN A 124 18.52 6.34 -8.26
C ASN A 124 17.90 7.18 -7.14
N GLY A 125 16.62 7.53 -7.26
CA GLY A 125 15.87 8.30 -6.28
C GLY A 125 15.70 7.55 -4.96
N GLY A 126 15.77 8.29 -3.85
CA GLY A 126 15.67 7.73 -2.52
C GLY A 126 14.32 7.05 -2.28
N ARG A 127 14.37 5.81 -1.80
CA ARG A 127 13.23 5.12 -1.23
C ARG A 127 13.34 5.14 0.29
N ILE A 128 12.27 5.51 0.95
CA ILE A 128 12.16 5.50 2.40
C ILE A 128 11.10 4.47 2.81
N SER A 129 11.50 3.44 3.56
CA SER A 129 10.57 2.46 4.14
C SER A 129 10.23 2.89 5.56
N LEU A 130 8.99 3.37 5.76
CA LEU A 130 8.54 3.90 7.05
C LEU A 130 8.11 2.80 8.00
N VAL A 131 7.30 1.87 7.54
CA VAL A 131 6.66 0.85 8.36
C VAL A 131 6.70 -0.50 7.65
N SER A 132 6.75 -1.58 8.41
CA SER A 132 6.71 -2.94 7.87
C SER A 132 5.64 -3.79 8.58
N ALA A 133 4.74 -4.35 7.81
CA ALA A 133 3.76 -5.34 8.30
C ALA A 133 4.41 -6.55 8.99
N LYS A 134 5.67 -6.83 8.68
CA LYS A 134 6.45 -7.94 9.25
C LYS A 134 6.42 -7.91 10.78
N THR A 135 6.56 -6.73 11.40
CA THR A 135 6.54 -6.60 12.85
C THR A 135 5.19 -7.04 13.44
N GLY A 136 4.07 -6.62 12.83
CA GLY A 136 2.74 -7.07 13.25
C GLY A 136 2.55 -8.57 13.12
N MET A 137 3.01 -9.17 12.02
CA MET A 137 2.93 -10.61 11.80
C MET A 137 3.78 -11.40 12.80
N GLU A 138 5.03 -11.01 13.02
CA GLU A 138 5.92 -11.67 13.97
C GLU A 138 5.37 -11.60 15.42
N LEU A 139 4.78 -10.47 15.80
CA LEU A 139 4.17 -10.29 17.12
C LEU A 139 2.89 -11.11 17.25
N HIS A 140 2.08 -11.24 16.20
CA HIS A 140 0.90 -12.08 16.18
C HIS A 140 1.28 -13.54 16.41
N ASP A 141 2.18 -14.07 15.61
CA ASP A 141 2.61 -15.46 15.70
C ASP A 141 3.23 -15.74 17.07
N TRP A 142 4.01 -14.79 17.59
CA TRP A 142 4.58 -14.91 18.93
C TRP A 142 3.48 -14.94 20.00
N ALA A 143 2.51 -14.03 19.96
CA ALA A 143 1.41 -13.96 20.94
C ALA A 143 0.55 -15.22 20.90
N ALA A 144 0.17 -15.68 19.71
CA ALA A 144 -0.62 -16.88 19.54
C ALA A 144 0.07 -18.16 20.09
N ASN A 145 1.39 -18.23 19.96
CA ASN A 145 2.18 -19.37 20.46
C ASN A 145 2.46 -19.31 21.96
N LYS A 146 2.37 -18.15 22.59
CA LYS A 146 2.76 -17.95 24.01
C LYS A 146 1.59 -17.79 24.96
N THR A 147 0.40 -17.50 24.47
CA THR A 147 -0.77 -17.30 25.34
C THR A 147 -1.73 -18.48 25.26
N PRO A 148 -2.27 -18.95 26.42
CA PRO A 148 -3.13 -20.13 26.45
C PRO A 148 -4.56 -19.85 25.95
N ASN A 149 -4.97 -18.60 25.87
CA ASN A 149 -6.31 -18.22 25.44
C ASN A 149 -6.39 -16.85 24.78
N LEU A 150 -7.49 -16.63 24.07
CA LEU A 150 -7.72 -15.43 23.27
C LEU A 150 -7.76 -14.13 24.10
N ASP A 151 -8.29 -14.16 25.33
CA ASP A 151 -8.40 -12.95 26.14
C ASP A 151 -7.03 -12.48 26.63
N GLN A 152 -6.15 -13.40 26.97
CA GLN A 152 -4.76 -13.07 27.29
C GLN A 152 -4.03 -12.54 26.05
N ALA A 153 -4.23 -13.13 24.87
CA ALA A 153 -3.68 -12.63 23.63
C ALA A 153 -4.14 -11.20 23.31
N LYS A 154 -5.44 -10.90 23.52
CA LYS A 154 -6.00 -9.53 23.37
C LYS A 154 -5.35 -8.53 24.33
N GLN A 155 -5.15 -8.90 25.57
CA GLN A 155 -4.51 -8.02 26.56
C GLN A 155 -3.06 -7.73 26.18
N LEU A 156 -2.32 -8.77 25.81
CA LEU A 156 -0.94 -8.66 25.38
C LEU A 156 -0.82 -7.79 24.12
N TRP A 157 -1.70 -7.99 23.15
CA TRP A 157 -1.74 -7.20 21.92
C TRP A 157 -2.02 -5.71 22.18
N ARG A 158 -2.92 -5.39 23.10
CA ARG A 158 -3.14 -4.01 23.56
C ARG A 158 -1.88 -3.42 24.16
N GLY A 159 -1.16 -4.20 24.96
CA GLY A 159 0.16 -3.79 25.50
C GLY A 159 1.15 -3.46 24.39
N PHE A 160 1.25 -4.28 23.34
CA PHE A 160 2.11 -4.03 22.19
C PHE A 160 1.74 -2.76 21.42
N LYS A 161 0.45 -2.56 21.15
CA LYS A 161 -0.06 -1.35 20.47
C LYS A 161 0.22 -0.09 21.28
N ASN A 162 -0.06 -0.12 22.58
CA ASN A 162 0.19 1.01 23.47
C ASN A 162 1.68 1.36 23.55
N ALA A 163 2.53 0.34 23.75
CA ALA A 163 3.97 0.53 23.79
C ALA A 163 4.49 1.13 22.47
N ARG A 164 4.07 0.61 21.32
CA ARG A 164 4.48 1.14 20.03
C ARG A 164 4.01 2.59 19.83
N THR A 165 2.77 2.91 20.19
CA THR A 165 2.23 4.26 20.07
C THR A 165 2.99 5.25 20.97
N GLU A 166 3.22 4.90 22.24
CA GLU A 166 3.91 5.75 23.19
C GLU A 166 5.38 5.98 22.79
N LEU A 167 6.09 4.89 22.44
CA LEU A 167 7.48 4.96 22.06
C LEU A 167 7.70 5.65 20.71
N ALA A 168 6.76 5.53 19.77
CA ALA A 168 6.83 6.25 18.50
C ALA A 168 6.77 7.77 18.69
N GLY A 169 6.02 8.25 19.70
CA GLY A 169 5.94 9.67 20.07
C GLY A 169 7.12 10.20 20.88
N THR A 170 8.09 9.34 21.26
CA THR A 170 9.28 9.73 22.01
C THR A 170 10.53 9.48 21.18
N GLN A 171 11.53 10.36 21.32
CA GLN A 171 12.82 10.11 20.68
C GLN A 171 13.49 8.90 21.37
N VAL A 172 13.81 7.89 20.59
CA VAL A 172 14.51 6.68 21.06
C VAL A 172 16.01 6.88 20.81
N GLU A 173 16.77 7.06 21.87
CA GLU A 173 18.22 7.31 21.79
C GLU A 173 18.98 6.02 21.45
N ASP A 174 18.58 4.90 22.07
CA ASP A 174 19.19 3.61 21.83
C ASP A 174 18.19 2.45 21.94
N LEU A 175 18.56 1.31 21.34
CA LEU A 175 17.70 0.13 21.31
C LEU A 175 17.51 -0.50 22.70
N ALA A 176 18.51 -0.42 23.58
CA ALA A 176 18.45 -1.05 24.91
C ALA A 176 17.51 -0.29 25.84
N GLY A 177 17.61 1.02 25.88
CA GLY A 177 16.70 1.89 26.64
C GLY A 177 15.24 1.74 26.15
N CYS A 178 15.04 1.69 24.83
CA CYS A 178 13.74 1.41 24.25
C CYS A 178 13.18 0.07 24.75
N GLN A 179 13.95 -1.01 24.74
CA GLN A 179 13.49 -2.32 25.18
C GLN A 179 13.10 -2.35 26.66
N VAL A 180 13.85 -1.69 27.53
CA VAL A 180 13.49 -1.55 28.95
C VAL A 180 12.12 -0.89 29.09
N ARG A 181 11.94 0.24 28.40
CA ARG A 181 10.68 0.98 28.44
C ARG A 181 9.52 0.20 27.81
N ALA A 182 9.75 -0.51 26.73
CA ALA A 182 8.74 -1.39 26.13
C ALA A 182 8.28 -2.48 27.10
N LEU A 183 9.19 -3.10 27.84
CA LEU A 183 8.88 -4.10 28.86
C LEU A 183 8.03 -3.53 30.01
N GLU A 184 8.29 -2.29 30.41
CA GLU A 184 7.47 -1.59 31.41
C GLU A 184 6.05 -1.34 30.89
N LEU A 185 5.90 -0.93 29.63
CA LEU A 185 4.63 -0.62 29.00
C LEU A 185 3.79 -1.87 28.69
N PHE A 186 4.40 -3.02 28.45
CA PHE A 186 3.65 -4.27 28.29
C PHE A 186 2.87 -4.65 29.53
N GLY A 187 3.34 -4.21 30.70
CA GLY A 187 2.72 -4.52 31.99
C GLY A 187 2.90 -5.97 32.39
N GLN A 188 2.25 -6.32 33.53
CA GLN A 188 2.26 -7.70 34.03
C GLN A 188 1.18 -8.51 33.32
N GLN A 189 1.56 -9.21 32.26
CA GLN A 189 0.66 -10.02 31.41
C GLN A 189 0.71 -11.52 31.76
N GLY A 190 1.21 -11.88 32.94
CA GLY A 190 1.40 -13.27 33.33
C GLY A 190 2.60 -13.96 32.65
N LEU A 191 3.38 -13.22 31.88
CA LEU A 191 4.61 -13.66 31.22
C LEU A 191 5.83 -13.05 31.93
N SER A 192 6.94 -13.77 31.91
CA SER A 192 8.20 -13.27 32.45
C SER A 192 8.81 -12.22 31.52
N GLN A 193 9.61 -11.31 32.10
CA GLN A 193 10.37 -10.33 31.30
C GLN A 193 11.29 -11.01 30.26
N ALA A 194 11.78 -12.20 30.58
CA ALA A 194 12.63 -12.97 29.64
C ALA A 194 11.87 -13.38 28.38
N GLU A 195 10.60 -13.77 28.52
CA GLU A 195 9.71 -14.10 27.40
C GLU A 195 9.35 -12.87 26.59
N LEU A 196 9.11 -11.73 27.23
CA LEU A 196 8.73 -10.47 26.57
C LEU A 196 9.91 -9.75 25.87
N LYS A 197 11.16 -10.20 26.06
CA LYS A 197 12.33 -9.58 25.38
C LYS A 197 12.23 -9.63 23.86
N GLN A 198 11.74 -10.70 23.28
CA GLN A 198 11.63 -10.83 21.82
C GLN A 198 10.64 -9.82 21.24
N PRO A 199 9.38 -9.72 21.73
CA PRO A 199 8.46 -8.68 21.25
C PRO A 199 8.94 -7.25 21.56
N ALA A 200 9.58 -6.99 22.69
CA ALA A 200 10.16 -5.69 22.99
C ALA A 200 11.24 -5.32 21.96
N LYS A 201 12.12 -6.26 21.59
CA LYS A 201 13.13 -6.05 20.55
C LYS A 201 12.49 -5.79 19.19
N ALA A 202 11.45 -6.52 18.82
CA ALA A 202 10.77 -6.34 17.54
C ALA A 202 10.14 -4.95 17.43
N ILE A 203 9.39 -4.51 18.45
CA ILE A 203 8.78 -3.19 18.49
C ILE A 203 9.84 -2.08 18.46
N CYS A 204 10.86 -2.18 19.28
CA CYS A 204 11.91 -1.17 19.33
C CYS A 204 12.73 -1.07 18.03
N SER A 205 13.01 -2.21 17.39
CA SER A 205 13.68 -2.21 16.09
C SER A 205 12.82 -1.56 15.00
N ASP A 206 11.50 -1.75 15.06
CA ASP A 206 10.56 -1.10 14.15
C ASP A 206 10.50 0.41 14.38
N ILE A 207 10.44 0.86 15.64
CA ILE A 207 10.41 2.28 16.00
C ILE A 207 11.68 2.99 15.57
N VAL A 208 12.86 2.44 15.89
CA VAL A 208 14.14 3.04 15.48
C VAL A 208 14.23 3.17 13.97
N ARG A 209 13.82 2.13 13.24
CA ARG A 209 13.77 2.19 11.77
C ARG A 209 12.81 3.28 11.29
N THR A 210 11.61 3.37 11.87
CA THR A 210 10.60 4.37 11.51
C THR A 210 11.10 5.79 11.79
N GLN A 211 11.71 6.03 12.95
CA GLN A 211 12.27 7.35 13.30
C GLN A 211 13.41 7.76 12.37
N ASN A 212 14.32 6.83 12.05
CA ASN A 212 15.38 7.09 11.07
C ASN A 212 14.80 7.41 9.68
N ALA A 213 13.75 6.71 9.27
CA ALA A 213 13.06 6.98 8.02
C ALA A 213 12.38 8.37 8.01
N LEU A 214 11.76 8.77 9.11
CA LEU A 214 11.17 10.11 9.25
C LEU A 214 12.23 11.22 9.25
N LEU A 215 13.40 11.00 9.85
CA LEU A 215 14.54 11.92 9.76
C LEU A 215 15.02 12.07 8.32
N GLN A 216 15.22 10.97 7.59
CA GLN A 216 15.58 11.00 6.18
C GLN A 216 14.53 11.73 5.34
N LEU A 217 13.25 11.50 5.61
CA LEU A 217 12.17 12.22 4.96
C LEU A 217 12.25 13.73 5.23
N SER A 218 12.46 14.12 6.48
CA SER A 218 12.61 15.53 6.88
C SER A 218 13.81 16.20 6.22
N GLU A 219 14.94 15.52 6.14
CA GLU A 219 16.14 16.02 5.44
C GLU A 219 15.87 16.19 3.94
N PHE A 220 15.21 15.22 3.32
CA PHE A 220 14.87 15.27 1.90
C PHE A 220 13.92 16.42 1.59
N VAL A 221 12.92 16.65 2.46
CA VAL A 221 11.97 17.75 2.33
C VAL A 221 12.61 19.12 2.56
N SER A 222 13.55 19.20 3.51
CA SER A 222 14.22 20.46 3.85
C SER A 222 15.25 20.87 2.79
N ASN A 223 15.81 19.90 2.06
CA ASN A 223 16.81 20.11 1.02
C ASN A 223 16.41 19.34 -0.26
N PRO A 224 15.28 19.71 -0.90
CA PRO A 224 14.75 18.93 -2.02
C PRO A 224 15.63 18.94 -3.27
N GLY A 225 16.80 19.63 -3.26
CA GLY A 225 17.54 19.90 -4.48
C GLY A 225 16.68 20.68 -5.49
N VAL A 226 17.22 21.19 -6.56
CA VAL A 226 16.41 21.71 -7.66
C VAL A 226 16.35 20.59 -8.71
N PRO A 227 15.29 19.77 -8.76
CA PRO A 227 15.18 18.75 -9.79
C PRO A 227 15.06 19.49 -11.13
N LEU A 228 15.97 19.22 -12.04
CA LEU A 228 15.95 19.78 -13.39
C LEU A 228 14.86 19.12 -14.24
N GLY A 229 14.26 18.02 -13.78
CA GLY A 229 13.20 17.30 -14.44
C GLY A 229 12.49 16.31 -13.50
N SER A 230 11.46 15.63 -14.02
CA SER A 230 10.67 14.62 -13.31
C SER A 230 10.66 13.33 -14.12
N ASP A 231 11.34 12.29 -13.63
CA ASP A 231 11.28 10.94 -14.18
C ASP A 231 10.14 10.18 -13.49
N VAL A 232 8.92 10.42 -13.98
CA VAL A 232 7.69 9.79 -13.43
C VAL A 232 7.66 8.30 -13.72
N TYR A 233 8.08 7.89 -14.91
CA TYR A 233 8.11 6.47 -15.26
C TYR A 233 9.08 5.67 -14.39
N GLY A 234 10.29 6.17 -14.20
CA GLY A 234 11.27 5.52 -13.33
C GLY A 234 10.80 5.41 -11.89
N ALA A 235 10.12 6.44 -11.37
CA ALA A 235 9.55 6.41 -10.02
C ALA A 235 8.45 5.35 -9.88
N ILE A 236 7.55 5.25 -10.87
CA ILE A 236 6.47 4.26 -10.89
C ILE A 236 7.05 2.85 -11.02
N ASP A 237 8.00 2.63 -11.92
CA ASP A 237 8.65 1.33 -12.11
C ASP A 237 9.32 0.84 -10.83
N MET A 238 10.07 1.72 -10.17
CA MET A 238 10.68 1.41 -8.87
C MET A 238 9.66 1.11 -7.78
N ALA A 239 8.56 1.88 -7.72
CA ALA A 239 7.51 1.66 -6.75
C ALA A 239 6.81 0.30 -6.97
N VAL A 240 6.46 -0.03 -8.21
CA VAL A 240 5.85 -1.32 -8.58
C VAL A 240 6.80 -2.48 -8.30
N SER A 241 8.08 -2.37 -8.66
CA SER A 241 9.10 -3.37 -8.34
C SER A 241 9.22 -3.61 -6.83
N ASN A 242 9.06 -2.56 -6.03
CA ASN A 242 9.06 -2.66 -4.57
C ASN A 242 7.82 -3.37 -4.02
N LEU A 243 6.63 -3.08 -4.58
CA LEU A 243 5.39 -3.75 -4.22
C LEU A 243 5.44 -5.24 -4.58
N GLN A 244 5.99 -5.60 -5.74
CA GLN A 244 6.19 -6.99 -6.15
C GLN A 244 7.18 -7.73 -5.24
N ARG A 245 8.28 -7.10 -4.82
CA ARG A 245 9.20 -7.70 -3.83
C ARG A 245 8.53 -7.90 -2.48
N ALA A 246 7.70 -6.97 -2.04
CA ALA A 246 6.94 -7.09 -0.81
C ALA A 246 5.92 -8.24 -0.90
N GLU A 247 5.30 -8.46 -2.07
CA GLU A 247 4.41 -9.59 -2.31
C GLU A 247 5.11 -10.94 -2.17
N MET A 248 6.39 -11.06 -2.57
CA MET A 248 7.17 -12.29 -2.33
C MET A 248 7.35 -12.58 -0.83
N GLN A 249 7.36 -11.55 0.02
CA GLN A 249 7.42 -11.71 1.48
C GLN A 249 6.04 -11.92 2.11
N PHE A 250 5.01 -11.34 1.51
CA PHE A 250 3.63 -11.35 1.99
C PHE A 250 2.69 -11.74 0.84
N PRO A 251 2.63 -13.02 0.46
CA PRO A 251 1.74 -13.49 -0.59
C PRO A 251 0.29 -13.09 -0.32
N MET A 252 -0.44 -12.73 -1.35
CA MET A 252 -1.84 -12.26 -1.30
C MET A 252 -2.04 -10.89 -0.60
N SER A 253 -0.98 -10.13 -0.33
CA SER A 253 -1.12 -8.78 0.23
C SER A 253 -1.94 -7.86 -0.68
N GLN A 254 -2.77 -7.00 -0.07
CA GLN A 254 -3.40 -5.91 -0.79
C GLN A 254 -2.34 -4.85 -1.10
N LYS A 255 -2.18 -4.51 -2.38
CA LYS A 255 -1.16 -3.56 -2.86
C LYS A 255 -1.80 -2.26 -3.30
N THR A 256 -1.28 -1.15 -2.79
CA THR A 256 -1.76 0.19 -3.16
C THR A 256 -0.58 1.08 -3.57
N LEU A 257 -0.70 1.70 -4.74
CA LEU A 257 0.22 2.70 -5.25
C LEU A 257 -0.48 4.06 -5.23
N VAL A 258 -0.03 4.97 -4.38
CA VAL A 258 -0.55 6.34 -4.31
C VAL A 258 0.42 7.26 -5.01
N ILE A 259 -0.01 7.97 -6.04
CA ILE A 259 0.84 8.86 -6.84
C ILE A 259 0.39 10.30 -6.61
N ALA A 260 1.21 11.04 -5.88
CA ALA A 260 1.04 12.47 -5.59
C ALA A 260 1.92 13.30 -6.53
N SER A 261 1.42 13.57 -7.74
CA SER A 261 2.15 14.26 -8.82
C SER A 261 1.17 14.86 -9.82
N ASP A 262 1.62 15.86 -10.60
CA ASP A 262 0.93 16.27 -11.83
C ASP A 262 1.12 15.26 -12.98
N LEU A 263 1.97 14.25 -12.77
CA LEU A 263 2.25 13.16 -13.69
C LEU A 263 2.88 13.61 -15.01
N ILE A 264 3.46 14.80 -15.04
CA ILE A 264 4.16 15.33 -16.22
C ILE A 264 5.59 14.80 -16.23
N ASP A 265 5.81 13.74 -17.01
CA ASP A 265 7.16 13.22 -17.20
C ASP A 265 8.02 14.19 -18.02
N GLN A 266 9.16 14.53 -17.49
CA GLN A 266 10.14 15.44 -18.11
C GLN A 266 11.44 14.74 -18.45
N SER A 267 11.48 13.42 -18.37
CA SER A 267 12.66 12.66 -18.77
C SER A 267 13.00 12.92 -20.25
N PRO A 268 14.26 13.21 -20.57
CA PRO A 268 14.65 13.56 -21.96
C PRO A 268 14.40 12.41 -22.93
N GLU A 269 14.44 11.19 -22.45
CA GLU A 269 14.37 9.98 -23.26
C GLU A 269 13.01 9.75 -23.92
N ARG A 270 11.92 10.23 -23.31
CA ARG A 270 10.55 9.91 -23.76
C ARG A 270 9.85 11.01 -24.53
N SER A 271 10.35 12.25 -24.50
CA SER A 271 9.71 13.41 -25.13
C SER A 271 8.19 13.51 -24.82
N PHE A 272 7.80 13.11 -23.61
CA PHE A 272 6.42 12.88 -23.19
C PHE A 272 5.52 14.08 -23.42
N VAL A 273 5.94 15.28 -22.92
CA VAL A 273 5.14 16.52 -23.03
C VAL A 273 4.88 16.89 -24.52
N SER A 274 5.88 16.75 -25.37
CA SER A 274 5.74 17.04 -26.81
C SER A 274 4.74 16.08 -27.45
N ARG A 275 4.83 14.80 -27.17
CA ARG A 275 3.93 13.76 -27.69
C ARG A 275 2.49 13.97 -27.23
N ILE A 276 2.29 14.31 -25.95
CA ILE A 276 0.96 14.60 -25.39
C ILE A 276 0.35 15.85 -26.03
N LYS A 277 1.13 16.93 -26.22
CA LYS A 277 0.65 18.16 -26.83
C LYS A 277 0.20 17.97 -28.28
N THR A 278 0.92 17.16 -29.04
CA THR A 278 0.63 16.91 -30.46
C THR A 278 -0.50 15.91 -30.70
N SER A 279 -0.96 15.19 -29.67
CA SER A 279 -2.10 14.28 -29.78
C SER A 279 -3.40 15.04 -30.06
N ASN A 280 -4.13 14.61 -31.09
CA ASN A 280 -5.34 15.30 -31.55
C ASN A 280 -6.62 14.88 -30.77
N SER A 281 -6.61 13.70 -30.17
CA SER A 281 -7.78 13.14 -29.47
C SER A 281 -7.38 12.36 -28.22
N ASN A 282 -8.36 12.14 -27.34
CA ASN A 282 -8.20 11.25 -26.20
C ASN A 282 -7.94 9.78 -26.61
N GLN A 283 -8.38 9.39 -27.81
CA GLN A 283 -8.13 8.05 -28.35
C GLN A 283 -6.65 7.89 -28.72
N ASP A 284 -6.04 8.91 -29.31
CA ASP A 284 -4.60 8.92 -29.64
C ASP A 284 -3.76 8.85 -28.38
N VAL A 285 -4.17 9.59 -27.33
CA VAL A 285 -3.50 9.58 -26.02
C VAL A 285 -3.53 8.17 -25.39
N CYS A 286 -4.67 7.48 -25.44
CA CYS A 286 -4.78 6.11 -24.93
C CYS A 286 -4.01 5.09 -25.78
N ALA A 287 -3.97 5.27 -27.09
CA ALA A 287 -3.17 4.41 -27.97
C ALA A 287 -1.68 4.54 -27.66
N MET A 288 -1.21 5.78 -27.48
CA MET A 288 0.16 6.08 -27.07
C MET A 288 0.50 5.43 -25.70
N ALA A 289 -0.38 5.54 -24.70
CA ALA A 289 -0.19 4.94 -23.39
C ALA A 289 -0.02 3.40 -23.47
N LYS A 290 -0.83 2.75 -24.29
CA LYS A 290 -0.73 1.30 -24.52
C LYS A 290 0.55 0.89 -25.24
N GLN A 291 1.01 1.71 -26.21
CA GLN A 291 2.27 1.46 -26.90
C GLN A 291 3.46 1.57 -25.93
N ASP A 292 3.47 2.60 -25.09
CA ASP A 292 4.52 2.81 -24.11
C ASP A 292 4.53 1.67 -23.08
N LEU A 293 3.37 1.23 -22.60
CA LEU A 293 3.27 0.08 -21.71
C LEU A 293 3.85 -1.20 -22.32
N ILE A 294 3.56 -1.45 -23.61
CA ILE A 294 4.10 -2.62 -24.32
C ILE A 294 5.62 -2.50 -24.49
N ALA A 295 6.12 -1.30 -24.71
CA ALA A 295 7.56 -1.06 -24.80
C ALA A 295 8.26 -1.31 -23.45
N ASP A 296 7.63 -0.92 -22.35
CA ASP A 296 8.20 -1.04 -21.00
C ASP A 296 8.13 -2.49 -20.46
N TYR A 297 7.00 -3.16 -20.63
CA TYR A 297 6.71 -4.46 -19.96
C TYR A 297 6.30 -5.58 -20.93
N GLY A 298 6.33 -5.33 -22.23
CA GLY A 298 5.82 -6.29 -23.22
C GLY A 298 4.29 -6.39 -23.18
N LYS A 299 3.75 -7.58 -23.46
CA LYS A 299 2.28 -7.82 -23.49
C LYS A 299 1.71 -8.27 -22.14
N GLY A 300 2.47 -8.18 -21.07
CA GLY A 300 2.02 -8.55 -19.73
C GLY A 300 1.07 -7.53 -19.10
N MET A 301 0.49 -7.91 -17.97
CA MET A 301 -0.28 -7.03 -17.09
C MET A 301 0.51 -6.80 -15.79
N PRO A 302 1.53 -5.93 -15.80
CA PRO A 302 2.47 -5.80 -14.68
C PRO A 302 1.84 -5.26 -13.40
N PHE A 303 0.65 -4.66 -13.50
CA PHE A 303 -0.06 -4.02 -12.38
C PHE A 303 -1.36 -4.75 -12.02
N GLN A 304 -1.47 -6.02 -12.38
CA GLN A 304 -2.61 -6.84 -11.96
C GLN A 304 -2.67 -6.89 -10.42
N ASP A 305 -3.88 -6.80 -9.87
CA ASP A 305 -4.16 -6.77 -8.42
C ASP A 305 -3.53 -5.57 -7.67
N LEU A 306 -3.22 -4.49 -8.41
CA LEU A 306 -2.72 -3.25 -7.86
C LEU A 306 -3.82 -2.17 -7.86
N PHE A 307 -4.07 -1.57 -6.69
CA PHE A 307 -4.87 -0.35 -6.59
C PHE A 307 -3.99 0.85 -6.83
N VAL A 308 -4.36 1.69 -7.81
CA VAL A 308 -3.63 2.93 -8.12
C VAL A 308 -4.49 4.13 -7.77
N VAL A 309 -3.98 4.97 -6.89
CA VAL A 309 -4.64 6.20 -6.45
C VAL A 309 -3.87 7.39 -7.03
N LEU A 310 -4.52 8.17 -7.90
CA LEU A 310 -3.92 9.37 -8.51
C LEU A 310 -4.39 10.62 -7.75
N VAL A 311 -3.44 11.36 -7.20
CA VAL A 311 -3.70 12.52 -6.32
C VAL A 311 -2.91 13.74 -6.78
N GLY A 312 -3.41 14.93 -6.49
CA GLY A 312 -2.61 16.16 -6.52
C GLY A 312 -2.48 16.84 -7.88
N GLN A 313 -3.13 16.35 -8.94
CA GLN A 313 -3.10 17.00 -10.26
C GLN A 313 -3.68 18.42 -10.27
N ALA A 314 -4.53 18.76 -9.30
CA ALA A 314 -5.06 20.11 -9.14
C ALA A 314 -4.00 21.14 -8.69
N ASN A 315 -2.87 20.67 -8.17
CA ASN A 315 -1.79 21.49 -7.62
C ASN A 315 -0.66 21.76 -8.64
N SER A 316 -0.86 21.45 -9.92
CA SER A 316 0.12 21.73 -10.95
C SER A 316 0.05 23.17 -11.46
N LYS A 317 1.20 23.69 -11.85
CA LYS A 317 1.34 24.97 -12.58
C LYS A 317 1.11 24.84 -14.08
N ALA A 318 0.85 23.63 -14.56
CA ALA A 318 0.67 23.37 -15.98
C ALA A 318 -0.72 23.75 -16.49
N ASP A 319 -0.82 23.95 -17.80
CA ASP A 319 -2.08 24.22 -18.49
C ASP A 319 -3.10 23.09 -18.29
N THR A 320 -4.35 23.47 -18.03
CA THR A 320 -5.46 22.54 -17.77
C THR A 320 -5.70 21.54 -18.91
N GLN A 321 -5.51 21.96 -20.18
CA GLN A 321 -5.68 21.06 -21.30
C GLN A 321 -4.58 19.99 -21.33
N LEU A 322 -3.35 20.37 -21.04
CA LEU A 322 -2.25 19.43 -20.91
C LEU A 322 -2.51 18.45 -19.77
N LEU A 323 -2.90 18.95 -18.60
CA LEU A 323 -3.20 18.10 -17.42
C LEU A 323 -4.31 17.08 -17.71
N ASN A 324 -5.37 17.48 -18.42
CA ASN A 324 -6.44 16.55 -18.79
C ASN A 324 -5.95 15.44 -19.73
N LYS A 325 -5.08 15.75 -20.68
CA LYS A 325 -4.46 14.76 -21.56
C LYS A 325 -3.51 13.84 -20.78
N VAL A 326 -2.70 14.40 -19.90
CA VAL A 326 -1.77 13.64 -19.03
C VAL A 326 -2.54 12.68 -18.15
N ARG A 327 -3.60 13.15 -17.49
CA ARG A 327 -4.51 12.31 -16.68
C ARG A 327 -5.09 11.17 -17.51
N LYS A 328 -5.57 11.49 -18.73
CA LYS A 328 -6.13 10.47 -19.62
C LYS A 328 -5.08 9.44 -20.03
N TYR A 329 -3.85 9.88 -20.32
CA TYR A 329 -2.74 8.99 -20.63
C TYR A 329 -2.48 7.98 -19.51
N TRP A 330 -2.24 8.46 -18.30
CA TRP A 330 -1.92 7.58 -17.17
C TRP A 330 -3.08 6.68 -16.77
N THR A 331 -4.32 7.17 -16.88
CA THR A 331 -5.51 6.33 -16.71
C THR A 331 -5.50 5.16 -17.69
N CYS A 332 -5.26 5.42 -18.97
CA CYS A 332 -5.20 4.36 -20.00
C CYS A 332 -4.00 3.43 -19.79
N TYR A 333 -2.85 3.97 -19.35
CA TYR A 333 -1.64 3.20 -19.06
C TYR A 333 -1.89 2.18 -17.94
N PHE A 334 -2.37 2.63 -16.79
CA PHE A 334 -2.63 1.76 -15.65
C PHE A 334 -3.76 0.76 -15.90
N GLN A 335 -4.86 1.18 -16.55
CA GLN A 335 -5.93 0.26 -16.94
C GLN A 335 -5.45 -0.83 -17.89
N ALA A 336 -4.65 -0.47 -18.88
CA ALA A 336 -4.09 -1.44 -19.82
C ALA A 336 -3.09 -2.39 -19.12
N ALA A 337 -2.44 -1.93 -18.06
CA ALA A 337 -1.53 -2.71 -17.22
C ALA A 337 -2.26 -3.63 -16.22
N GLY A 338 -3.59 -3.57 -16.11
CA GLY A 338 -4.41 -4.41 -15.25
C GLY A 338 -4.72 -3.81 -13.87
N ALA A 339 -4.36 -2.55 -13.60
CA ALA A 339 -4.63 -1.90 -12.33
C ALA A 339 -6.08 -1.43 -12.18
N GLU A 340 -6.58 -1.45 -10.94
CA GLU A 340 -7.80 -0.73 -10.56
C GLU A 340 -7.44 0.71 -10.17
N ILE A 341 -8.11 1.70 -10.79
CA ILE A 341 -7.76 3.11 -10.62
C ILE A 341 -8.82 3.86 -9.83
N ILE A 342 -8.36 4.59 -8.82
CA ILE A 342 -9.15 5.54 -8.06
C ILE A 342 -8.55 6.93 -8.30
N GLN A 343 -9.36 7.87 -8.78
CA GLN A 343 -8.95 9.27 -8.95
C GLN A 343 -9.53 10.11 -7.83
N THR A 344 -8.68 10.86 -7.14
CA THR A 344 -9.10 11.79 -6.11
C THR A 344 -8.35 13.10 -6.20
N THR A 345 -8.99 14.17 -5.77
CA THR A 345 -8.38 15.49 -5.63
C THR A 345 -7.83 15.73 -4.22
N ASP A 346 -8.17 14.87 -3.27
CA ASP A 346 -7.84 15.05 -1.86
C ASP A 346 -7.19 13.78 -1.29
N LEU A 347 -5.98 13.94 -0.75
CA LEU A 347 -5.24 12.89 -0.04
C LEU A 347 -5.88 12.50 1.30
N ASN A 348 -6.65 13.40 1.92
CA ASN A 348 -7.27 13.13 3.22
C ASN A 348 -8.41 12.11 3.16
N ASN A 349 -8.75 11.62 1.98
CA ASN A 349 -9.77 10.60 1.77
C ASN A 349 -9.18 9.18 1.62
N TYR A 350 -7.87 9.01 1.88
CA TYR A 350 -7.17 7.71 1.75
C TYR A 350 -6.25 7.40 2.92
#